data_73086ef0b1eb7e83d91d3a88e6a1da6d
#
_entry.id   73086ef0b1eb7e83d91d3a88e6a1da6d
#
_cell.length_a   1.000
_cell.length_b   1.000
_cell.length_c   1.000
_cell.angle_alpha   90.00
_cell.angle_beta   90.00
_cell.angle_gamma   90.00
#
_symmetry.space_group_name_H-M   'P 1'
#
loop_
_entity.id
_entity.type
_entity.pdbx_description
1 polymer ?
#
loop_
_entity_poly.entity_id
_entity_poly.type
_entity_poly.pdbx_seq_one_letter_code
_entity_poly.pdbx_strand_id
1 'polypeptide(L)'
;MEIGGGAGLMAYQGDFNGKLMKGLQPMGALAAKYRMNPRMAWATNLGIGKIKGSSQNADTWYPELTENPIEFSTMLTYLDLRYEYNFWAFGTGREYHGARPFTPFVTLGAGLAYAKPDKGVVALQMPIGLGVKYKLKDRLNLTAEWIVHFSGSDRLDGTADPYGIESSGLFKNTDGFSTLQLTLTYDFWEKCKTCNNDRD
;
A
#
# COMPACT_ATOMS: atom_id res chain seq x y z
N MET A 1 18.23 7.10 6.94
CA MET A 1 16.93 6.63 7.46
C MET A 1 15.91 7.73 7.33
N GLU A 2 14.76 7.43 6.76
CA GLU A 2 13.70 8.41 6.58
C GLU A 2 12.48 8.00 7.41
N ILE A 3 11.84 8.97 8.05
CA ILE A 3 10.61 8.77 8.79
C ILE A 3 9.63 9.86 8.36
N GLY A 4 8.38 9.52 8.23
CA GLY A 4 7.36 10.48 7.85
C GLY A 4 5.96 9.96 7.97
N GLY A 5 5.03 10.77 7.51
CA GLY A 5 3.63 10.44 7.48
C GLY A 5 2.98 10.92 6.18
N GLY A 6 1.83 10.38 5.92
CA GLY A 6 1.10 10.68 4.72
C GLY A 6 -0.40 10.50 4.89
N ALA A 7 -1.10 10.91 3.88
CA ALA A 7 -2.53 10.72 3.74
C ALA A 7 -2.83 10.23 2.31
N GLY A 8 -3.96 9.59 2.16
CA GLY A 8 -4.32 9.03 0.87
C GLY A 8 -5.75 8.54 0.84
N LEU A 9 -5.98 7.70 -0.15
CA LEU A 9 -7.26 7.05 -0.40
C LEU A 9 -7.05 5.54 -0.42
N MET A 10 -8.01 4.82 0.14
CA MET A 10 -8.04 3.36 0.18
C MET A 10 -9.33 2.88 -0.48
N ALA A 11 -9.24 1.85 -1.30
CA ALA A 11 -10.39 1.20 -1.94
C ALA A 11 -10.35 -0.30 -1.67
N TYR A 12 -11.50 -0.89 -1.36
CA TYR A 12 -11.69 -2.33 -1.27
C TYR A 12 -11.74 -2.96 -2.67
N GLN A 13 -11.21 -4.15 -2.78
CA GLN A 13 -11.26 -5.00 -3.96
C GLN A 13 -11.58 -6.43 -3.52
N GLY A 14 -12.63 -7.01 -4.05
CA GLY A 14 -13.09 -8.35 -3.71
C GLY A 14 -14.50 -8.58 -4.23
N ASP A 15 -15.27 -9.47 -3.60
CA ASP A 15 -16.59 -9.91 -4.05
C ASP A 15 -17.59 -8.77 -4.26
N PHE A 16 -17.49 -7.69 -3.47
CA PHE A 16 -18.39 -6.53 -3.55
C PHE A 16 -17.85 -5.39 -4.42
N ASN A 17 -16.65 -5.49 -4.97
CA ASN A 17 -16.08 -4.46 -5.84
C ASN A 17 -14.93 -4.99 -6.71
N GLY A 18 -15.21 -5.25 -7.98
CA GLY A 18 -14.19 -5.68 -8.96
C GLY A 18 -13.27 -4.55 -9.48
N LYS A 19 -13.54 -3.28 -9.14
CA LYS A 19 -12.79 -2.13 -9.67
C LYS A 19 -11.81 -1.57 -8.65
N LEU A 20 -10.54 -1.46 -9.01
CA LEU A 20 -9.41 -1.03 -8.18
C LEU A 20 -9.56 0.35 -7.50
N MET A 21 -10.40 1.25 -8.04
CA MET A 21 -10.53 2.64 -7.58
C MET A 21 -11.97 3.04 -7.28
N LYS A 22 -12.87 2.09 -7.06
CA LYS A 22 -14.25 2.41 -6.71
C LYS A 22 -14.42 2.38 -5.18
N GLY A 23 -15.21 3.29 -4.63
CA GLY A 23 -15.46 3.34 -3.18
C GLY A 23 -14.29 3.88 -2.36
N LEU A 24 -13.47 4.76 -2.95
CA LEU A 24 -12.32 5.39 -2.29
C LEU A 24 -12.70 6.03 -0.95
N GLN A 25 -11.97 5.68 0.10
CA GLN A 25 -12.13 6.22 1.45
C GLN A 25 -10.82 6.85 1.93
N PRO A 26 -10.87 7.91 2.75
CA PRO A 26 -9.67 8.53 3.27
C PRO A 26 -8.90 7.59 4.20
N MET A 27 -7.56 7.70 4.13
CA MET A 27 -6.63 6.95 4.96
C MET A 27 -5.47 7.83 5.43
N GLY A 28 -4.85 7.43 6.54
CA GLY A 28 -3.59 7.98 7.02
C GLY A 28 -2.53 6.88 7.09
N ALA A 29 -1.27 7.26 6.93
CA ALA A 29 -0.15 6.33 7.01
C ALA A 29 1.08 6.95 7.68
N LEU A 30 1.85 6.11 8.36
CA LEU A 30 3.21 6.40 8.82
C LEU A 30 4.19 5.55 8.02
N ALA A 31 5.32 6.13 7.65
CA ALA A 31 6.33 5.47 6.86
C ALA A 31 7.71 5.61 7.50
N ALA A 32 8.45 4.51 7.54
CA ALA A 32 9.86 4.49 7.88
C ALA A 32 10.63 3.79 6.75
N LYS A 33 11.70 4.44 6.26
CA LYS A 33 12.48 3.90 5.14
C LYS A 33 13.94 3.81 5.51
N TYR A 34 14.54 2.66 5.23
CA TYR A 34 15.97 2.42 5.36
C TYR A 34 16.59 2.27 3.97
N ARG A 35 17.39 3.23 3.57
CA ARG A 35 18.07 3.22 2.28
C ARG A 35 19.35 2.41 2.38
N MET A 36 19.42 1.35 1.59
CA MET A 36 20.63 0.51 1.48
C MET A 36 21.63 1.16 0.53
N ASN A 37 21.15 1.63 -0.61
CA ASN A 37 21.95 2.32 -1.63
C ASN A 37 21.05 3.31 -2.40
N PRO A 38 21.56 4.10 -3.39
CA PRO A 38 20.74 5.07 -4.13
C PRO A 38 19.54 4.48 -4.87
N ARG A 39 19.56 3.18 -5.15
CA ARG A 39 18.50 2.51 -5.91
C ARG A 39 17.63 1.59 -5.09
N MET A 40 18.06 1.21 -3.88
CA MET A 40 17.41 0.18 -3.09
C MET A 40 17.10 0.66 -1.68
N ALA A 41 15.88 0.41 -1.22
CA ALA A 41 15.47 0.73 0.13
C ALA A 41 14.49 -0.31 0.68
N TRP A 42 14.52 -0.48 2.00
CA TRP A 42 13.44 -1.12 2.74
C TRP A 42 12.49 -0.05 3.26
N ALA A 43 11.20 -0.27 3.08
CA ALA A 43 10.16 0.62 3.57
C ALA A 43 9.18 -0.15 4.46
N THR A 44 8.91 0.39 5.63
CA THR A 44 7.85 -0.08 6.52
C THR A 44 6.75 0.97 6.51
N ASN A 45 5.51 0.55 6.29
CA ASN A 45 4.33 1.41 6.33
C ASN A 45 3.31 0.85 7.31
N LEU A 46 2.79 1.72 8.15
CA LEU A 46 1.63 1.48 8.99
C LEU A 46 0.50 2.39 8.51
N GLY A 47 -0.56 1.82 7.98
CA GLY A 47 -1.69 2.58 7.48
C GLY A 47 -2.99 2.23 8.20
N ILE A 48 -3.88 3.22 8.27
CA ILE A 48 -5.22 3.08 8.83
C ILE A 48 -6.23 3.82 7.96
N GLY A 49 -7.32 3.16 7.63
CA GLY A 49 -8.38 3.75 6.82
C GLY A 49 -9.67 2.97 6.93
N LYS A 50 -10.66 3.38 6.17
CA LYS A 50 -11.94 2.65 6.04
C LYS A 50 -12.01 2.00 4.68
N ILE A 51 -12.57 0.80 4.64
CA ILE A 51 -12.96 0.12 3.41
C ILE A 51 -14.48 0.02 3.37
N LYS A 52 -15.04 0.19 2.18
CA LYS A 52 -16.47 0.06 1.92
C LYS A 52 -16.69 -0.77 0.65
N GLY A 53 -17.69 -1.62 0.69
CA GLY A 53 -18.18 -2.35 -0.47
C GLY A 53 -19.70 -2.40 -0.49
N SER A 54 -20.25 -2.61 -1.67
CA SER A 54 -21.69 -2.79 -1.89
C SER A 54 -21.90 -3.82 -2.98
N SER A 55 -22.82 -4.76 -2.76
CA SER A 55 -23.18 -5.80 -3.74
C SER A 55 -23.66 -5.25 -5.09
N GLN A 56 -24.15 -4.01 -5.12
CA GLN A 56 -24.50 -3.32 -6.38
C GLN A 56 -23.28 -3.02 -7.27
N ASN A 57 -22.08 -3.10 -6.72
CA ASN A 57 -20.83 -2.85 -7.42
C ASN A 57 -20.09 -4.14 -7.83
N ALA A 58 -20.64 -5.30 -7.49
CA ALA A 58 -20.12 -6.59 -7.89
C ALA A 58 -20.23 -6.77 -9.42
N ASP A 59 -19.21 -7.35 -10.02
CA ASP A 59 -19.22 -7.66 -11.47
C ASP A 59 -20.07 -8.91 -11.79
N THR A 60 -20.52 -9.63 -10.76
CA THR A 60 -21.38 -10.82 -10.85
C THR A 60 -22.84 -10.42 -10.69
N TRP A 61 -23.66 -10.83 -11.65
CA TRP A 61 -25.08 -10.51 -11.65
C TRP A 61 -25.88 -11.56 -10.88
N TYR A 62 -26.33 -11.22 -9.66
CA TYR A 62 -27.27 -12.02 -8.87
C TYR A 62 -28.56 -11.24 -8.66
N PRO A 63 -29.70 -11.70 -9.24
CA PRO A 63 -30.96 -10.97 -9.16
C PRO A 63 -31.43 -10.71 -7.72
N GLU A 64 -31.23 -11.68 -6.83
CA GLU A 64 -31.69 -11.59 -5.43
C GLU A 64 -30.96 -10.51 -4.60
N LEU A 65 -29.74 -10.15 -4.99
CA LEU A 65 -28.96 -9.09 -4.32
C LEU A 65 -29.23 -7.70 -4.88
N THR A 66 -29.98 -7.59 -5.96
CA THR A 66 -30.39 -6.31 -6.54
C THR A 66 -31.55 -5.69 -5.75
N GLU A 67 -32.39 -6.51 -5.13
CA GLU A 67 -33.52 -6.06 -4.31
C GLU A 67 -33.11 -5.69 -2.88
N ASN A 68 -32.09 -6.35 -2.32
CA ASN A 68 -31.55 -6.09 -0.98
C ASN A 68 -30.02 -5.98 -1.04
N PRO A 69 -29.43 -4.82 -1.34
CA PRO A 69 -27.99 -4.67 -1.45
C PRO A 69 -27.32 -4.85 -0.08
N ILE A 70 -26.31 -5.70 -0.05
CA ILE A 70 -25.43 -5.87 1.12
C ILE A 70 -24.37 -4.78 1.05
N GLU A 71 -24.27 -3.97 2.09
CA GLU A 71 -23.25 -2.94 2.24
C GLU A 71 -22.43 -3.20 3.48
N PHE A 72 -21.12 -3.04 3.38
CA PHE A 72 -20.24 -3.08 4.54
C PHE A 72 -19.36 -1.84 4.62
N SER A 73 -18.99 -1.49 5.84
CA SER A 73 -18.02 -0.42 6.11
C SER A 73 -17.16 -0.84 7.31
N THR A 74 -15.90 -1.14 7.04
CA THR A 74 -14.98 -1.71 8.03
C THR A 74 -13.75 -0.85 8.16
N MET A 75 -13.22 -0.72 9.38
CA MET A 75 -11.92 -0.11 9.62
C MET A 75 -10.82 -1.13 9.36
N LEU A 76 -9.86 -0.76 8.53
CA LEU A 76 -8.70 -1.56 8.18
C LEU A 76 -7.42 -0.87 8.66
N THR A 77 -6.57 -1.63 9.32
CA THR A 77 -5.21 -1.24 9.68
C THR A 77 -4.26 -2.23 9.04
N TYR A 78 -3.15 -1.75 8.46
CA TYR A 78 -2.16 -2.63 7.87
C TYR A 78 -0.74 -2.23 8.25
N LEU A 79 0.14 -3.22 8.29
CA LEU A 79 1.57 -3.05 8.49
C LEU A 79 2.31 -3.82 7.40
N ASP A 80 3.12 -3.11 6.62
CA ASP A 80 3.90 -3.66 5.51
C ASP A 80 5.39 -3.51 5.73
N LEU A 81 6.13 -4.51 5.29
CA LEU A 81 7.56 -4.43 5.01
C LEU A 81 7.77 -4.65 3.52
N ARG A 82 8.27 -3.61 2.83
CA ARG A 82 8.41 -3.61 1.37
C ARG A 82 9.84 -3.31 0.96
N TYR A 83 10.26 -3.96 -0.11
CA TYR A 83 11.47 -3.63 -0.83
C TYR A 83 11.12 -2.64 -1.94
N GLU A 84 11.85 -1.52 -2.03
CA GLU A 84 11.69 -0.48 -3.03
C GLU A 84 12.90 -0.47 -3.96
N TYR A 85 12.65 -0.46 -5.28
CA TYR A 85 13.68 -0.29 -6.30
C TYR A 85 13.46 1.00 -7.08
N ASN A 86 14.40 1.93 -6.95
CA ASN A 86 14.39 3.22 -7.66
C ASN A 86 15.03 3.05 -9.03
N PHE A 87 14.37 3.49 -10.08
CA PHE A 87 14.91 3.41 -11.45
C PHE A 87 16.09 4.36 -11.65
N TRP A 88 16.08 5.50 -10.97
CA TRP A 88 17.20 6.44 -10.96
C TRP A 88 17.79 6.55 -9.56
N ALA A 89 19.07 6.87 -9.50
CA ALA A 89 19.73 7.10 -8.22
C ALA A 89 19.04 8.24 -7.47
N PHE A 90 18.56 7.96 -6.27
CA PHE A 90 17.83 8.90 -5.44
C PHE A 90 18.43 8.90 -4.02
N GLY A 91 18.78 10.06 -3.53
CA GLY A 91 19.41 10.13 -2.21
C GLY A 91 19.79 11.55 -1.79
N THR A 92 20.35 11.65 -0.59
CA THR A 92 20.79 12.90 0.02
C THR A 92 22.29 12.80 0.33
N GLY A 93 23.06 13.86 0.03
CA GLY A 93 24.48 13.99 0.36
C GLY A 93 25.39 14.08 -0.86
N ARG A 94 26.67 14.44 -0.61
CA ARG A 94 27.70 14.60 -1.66
C ARG A 94 28.08 13.29 -2.36
N GLU A 95 27.85 12.17 -1.72
CA GLU A 95 28.16 10.83 -2.23
C GLU A 95 27.22 10.39 -3.35
N TYR A 96 26.10 11.05 -3.50
CA TYR A 96 25.14 10.80 -4.56
C TYR A 96 25.35 11.74 -5.75
N HIS A 97 26.60 11.87 -6.21
CA HIS A 97 26.89 12.56 -7.47
C HIS A 97 26.07 11.93 -8.59
N GLY A 98 25.19 12.71 -9.21
CA GLY A 98 24.25 12.24 -10.21
C GLY A 98 22.89 11.76 -9.69
N ALA A 99 22.63 11.82 -8.36
CA ALA A 99 21.29 11.59 -7.85
C ALA A 99 20.30 12.63 -8.39
N ARG A 100 19.19 12.15 -8.92
CA ARG A 100 18.15 13.01 -9.48
C ARG A 100 17.18 13.44 -8.38
N PRO A 101 16.57 14.63 -8.48
CA PRO A 101 15.56 15.06 -7.53
C PRO A 101 14.25 14.27 -7.67
N PHE A 102 14.12 13.50 -8.72
CA PHE A 102 12.94 12.69 -9.04
C PHE A 102 13.36 11.27 -9.41
N THR A 103 12.60 10.28 -8.96
CA THR A 103 12.75 8.89 -9.40
C THR A 103 11.40 8.15 -9.36
N PRO A 104 11.03 7.46 -10.43
CA PRO A 104 10.03 6.41 -10.34
C PRO A 104 10.61 5.21 -9.57
N PHE A 105 9.74 4.44 -8.94
CA PHE A 105 10.13 3.22 -8.25
C PHE A 105 9.03 2.17 -8.32
N VAL A 106 9.41 0.92 -8.11
CA VAL A 106 8.51 -0.19 -7.89
C VAL A 106 8.74 -0.76 -6.50
N THR A 107 7.71 -1.37 -5.93
CA THR A 107 7.78 -1.94 -4.61
C THR A 107 7.06 -3.28 -4.54
N LEU A 108 7.61 -4.18 -3.75
CA LEU A 108 7.07 -5.51 -3.47
C LEU A 108 7.39 -5.85 -2.01
N GLY A 109 6.49 -6.52 -1.32
CA GLY A 109 6.73 -6.89 0.06
C GLY A 109 5.76 -7.90 0.62
N ALA A 110 5.76 -7.97 1.94
CA ALA A 110 4.82 -8.76 2.73
C ALA A 110 4.32 -7.91 3.91
N GLY A 111 3.15 -8.23 4.40
CA GLY A 111 2.56 -7.50 5.51
C GLY A 111 1.39 -8.22 6.15
N LEU A 112 0.80 -7.53 7.10
CA LEU A 112 -0.38 -7.95 7.83
C LEU A 112 -1.46 -6.90 7.70
N ALA A 113 -2.69 -7.33 7.43
CA ALA A 113 -3.87 -6.50 7.50
C ALA A 113 -4.76 -6.95 8.65
N TYR A 114 -5.29 -6.00 9.38
CA TYR A 114 -6.26 -6.21 10.44
C TYR A 114 -7.54 -5.44 10.10
N ALA A 115 -8.61 -6.18 9.90
CA ALA A 115 -9.93 -5.62 9.70
C ALA A 115 -10.83 -5.98 10.90
N LYS A 116 -11.70 -5.08 11.28
CA LYS A 116 -12.68 -5.32 12.36
C LYS A 116 -14.10 -5.11 11.83
N PRO A 117 -14.63 -6.09 11.07
CA PRO A 117 -16.07 -6.18 10.85
C PRO A 117 -16.76 -6.49 12.19
N ASP A 118 -17.48 -7.59 12.35
CA ASP A 118 -18.07 -8.04 13.64
C ASP A 118 -17.05 -8.76 14.53
N LYS A 119 -16.17 -9.56 13.93
CA LYS A 119 -15.04 -10.23 14.60
C LYS A 119 -13.74 -9.80 13.94
N GLY A 120 -12.74 -9.46 14.75
CA GLY A 120 -11.42 -9.06 14.25
C GLY A 120 -10.79 -10.16 13.38
N VAL A 121 -10.37 -9.80 12.19
CA VAL A 121 -9.71 -10.68 11.21
C VAL A 121 -8.31 -10.17 10.95
N VAL A 122 -7.32 -11.05 11.05
CA VAL A 122 -5.92 -10.78 10.64
C VAL A 122 -5.64 -11.58 9.39
N ALA A 123 -5.11 -10.93 8.38
CA ALA A 123 -4.74 -11.54 7.12
C ALA A 123 -3.30 -11.22 6.76
N LEU A 124 -2.58 -12.21 6.22
CA LEU A 124 -1.33 -11.99 5.52
C LEU A 124 -1.62 -11.30 4.19
N GLN A 125 -0.75 -10.37 3.80
CA GLN A 125 -0.89 -9.67 2.53
C GLN A 125 0.43 -9.54 1.79
N MET A 126 0.34 -9.42 0.47
CA MET A 126 1.45 -9.15 -0.43
C MET A 126 1.20 -7.80 -1.13
N PRO A 127 1.80 -6.71 -0.66
CA PRO A 127 1.74 -5.42 -1.31
C PRO A 127 2.65 -5.39 -2.54
N ILE A 128 2.11 -4.97 -3.67
CA ILE A 128 2.83 -4.69 -4.92
C ILE A 128 2.42 -3.30 -5.38
N GLY A 129 3.38 -2.48 -5.76
CA GLY A 129 3.05 -1.13 -6.17
C GLY A 129 4.12 -0.44 -6.98
N LEU A 130 3.76 0.74 -7.38
CA LEU A 130 4.62 1.67 -8.10
C LEU A 130 4.39 3.08 -7.59
N GLY A 131 5.37 3.93 -7.80
CA GLY A 131 5.26 5.31 -7.38
C GLY A 131 6.38 6.19 -7.90
N VAL A 132 6.34 7.41 -7.43
CA VAL A 132 7.35 8.41 -7.75
C VAL A 132 7.81 9.09 -6.46
N LYS A 133 9.09 9.38 -6.39
CA LYS A 133 9.70 10.16 -5.31
C LYS A 133 10.21 11.48 -5.86
N TYR A 134 9.98 12.53 -5.12
CA TYR A 134 10.46 13.86 -5.44
C TYR A 134 11.14 14.49 -4.22
N LYS A 135 12.32 15.04 -4.42
CA LYS A 135 13.07 15.72 -3.39
C LYS A 135 12.63 17.20 -3.32
N LEU A 136 11.92 17.56 -2.26
CA LEU A 136 11.48 18.94 -2.02
C LEU A 136 12.63 19.82 -1.51
N LYS A 137 13.44 19.26 -0.59
CA LYS A 137 14.63 19.87 0.01
C LYS A 137 15.65 18.79 0.32
N ASP A 138 16.87 19.16 0.73
CA ASP A 138 17.98 18.21 0.98
C ASP A 138 17.58 17.02 1.85
N ARG A 139 16.70 17.21 2.82
CA ARG A 139 16.25 16.16 3.74
C ARG A 139 14.76 15.87 3.68
N LEU A 140 14.02 16.57 2.84
CA LEU A 140 12.56 16.43 2.75
C LEU A 140 12.18 15.81 1.42
N ASN A 141 11.58 14.64 1.47
CA ASN A 141 11.17 13.85 0.31
C ASN A 141 9.65 13.70 0.29
N LEU A 142 9.06 13.89 -0.88
CA LEU A 142 7.66 13.60 -1.16
C LEU A 142 7.60 12.30 -1.98
N THR A 143 6.75 11.40 -1.56
CA THR A 143 6.47 10.15 -2.28
C THR A 143 5.00 10.09 -2.63
N ALA A 144 4.68 9.85 -3.91
CA ALA A 144 3.36 9.47 -4.36
C ALA A 144 3.41 8.01 -4.80
N GLU A 145 2.54 7.15 -4.23
CA GLU A 145 2.55 5.73 -4.52
C GLU A 145 1.15 5.14 -4.61
N TRP A 146 1.00 4.19 -5.51
CA TRP A 146 -0.17 3.37 -5.65
C TRP A 146 0.22 1.91 -5.41
N ILE A 147 -0.45 1.28 -4.46
CA ILE A 147 -0.14 -0.06 -4.01
C ILE A 147 -1.41 -0.89 -4.02
N VAL A 148 -1.31 -2.09 -4.55
CA VAL A 148 -2.35 -3.13 -4.47
C VAL A 148 -1.89 -4.16 -3.45
N HIS A 149 -2.74 -4.43 -2.48
CA HIS A 149 -2.51 -5.39 -1.40
C HIS A 149 -3.34 -6.65 -1.69
N PHE A 150 -2.69 -7.71 -2.08
CA PHE A 150 -3.29 -9.03 -2.25
C PHE A 150 -3.34 -9.71 -0.90
N SER A 151 -4.53 -9.91 -0.35
CA SER A 151 -4.72 -10.59 0.92
C SER A 151 -4.80 -12.11 0.72
N GLY A 152 -4.32 -12.86 1.69
CA GLY A 152 -4.50 -14.32 1.75
C GLY A 152 -5.79 -14.75 2.47
N SER A 153 -6.70 -13.83 2.75
CA SER A 153 -7.95 -14.08 3.45
C SER A 153 -9.14 -13.56 2.66
N ASP A 154 -10.22 -14.32 2.70
CA ASP A 154 -11.53 -14.05 2.10
C ASP A 154 -12.53 -13.54 3.15
N ARG A 155 -12.05 -12.86 4.18
CA ARG A 155 -12.88 -12.41 5.32
C ARG A 155 -12.60 -10.98 5.75
N LEU A 156 -11.94 -10.19 4.91
CA LEU A 156 -11.66 -8.79 5.25
C LEU A 156 -12.93 -7.93 5.25
N ASP A 157 -13.93 -8.33 4.49
CA ASP A 157 -15.26 -7.72 4.44
C ASP A 157 -16.23 -8.25 5.52
N GLY A 158 -15.85 -9.34 6.22
CA GLY A 158 -16.64 -9.98 7.26
C GLY A 158 -17.53 -11.12 6.79
N THR A 159 -17.53 -11.43 5.49
CA THR A 159 -18.35 -12.49 4.88
C THR A 159 -17.41 -13.49 4.22
N ALA A 160 -17.54 -14.77 4.52
CA ALA A 160 -16.80 -15.82 3.81
C ALA A 160 -17.68 -16.31 2.67
N ASP A 161 -17.20 -16.17 1.43
CA ASP A 161 -17.85 -16.68 0.21
C ASP A 161 -19.37 -16.36 0.14
N PRO A 162 -19.74 -15.07 -0.01
CA PRO A 162 -21.16 -14.66 0.00
C PRO A 162 -21.97 -15.25 -1.15
N TYR A 163 -21.30 -15.79 -2.15
CA TYR A 163 -21.94 -16.32 -3.36
C TYR A 163 -21.85 -17.85 -3.51
N GLY A 164 -21.13 -18.56 -2.61
CA GLY A 164 -20.95 -20.00 -2.66
C GLY A 164 -20.24 -20.49 -3.95
N ILE A 165 -19.37 -19.67 -4.52
CA ILE A 165 -18.65 -19.98 -5.76
C ILE A 165 -17.25 -20.45 -5.41
N GLU A 166 -17.02 -21.75 -5.37
CA GLU A 166 -15.68 -22.33 -5.30
C GLU A 166 -14.92 -22.07 -6.61
N SER A 167 -14.04 -21.07 -6.65
CA SER A 167 -13.13 -20.91 -7.76
C SER A 167 -11.72 -21.33 -7.36
N SER A 168 -11.13 -22.27 -8.10
CA SER A 168 -9.75 -22.71 -7.91
C SER A 168 -8.76 -21.71 -8.53
N GLY A 169 -7.93 -21.06 -7.72
CA GLY A 169 -6.84 -20.17 -8.18
C GLY A 169 -6.21 -19.41 -7.03
N LEU A 170 -4.89 -19.19 -7.14
CA LEU A 170 -4.04 -18.56 -6.11
C LEU A 170 -4.38 -17.07 -5.92
N PHE A 171 -5.33 -16.47 -5.90
CA PHE A 171 -5.80 -15.08 -5.74
C PHE A 171 -7.22 -14.87 -6.34
N LYS A 172 -7.93 -15.96 -6.62
CA LYS A 172 -9.32 -15.91 -7.02
C LYS A 172 -10.16 -16.08 -5.79
N ASN A 173 -11.01 -15.34 -5.32
CA ASN A 173 -11.79 -15.35 -4.07
C ASN A 173 -11.00 -14.88 -2.84
N THR A 174 -10.00 -14.04 -3.00
CA THR A 174 -9.35 -13.39 -1.86
C THR A 174 -9.62 -11.91 -1.90
N ASP A 175 -10.00 -11.38 -0.76
CA ASP A 175 -10.15 -9.95 -0.58
C ASP A 175 -8.83 -9.23 -0.78
N GLY A 176 -8.89 -8.04 -1.32
CA GLY A 176 -7.77 -7.15 -1.45
C GLY A 176 -8.16 -5.72 -1.20
N PHE A 177 -7.18 -4.85 -1.21
CA PHE A 177 -7.43 -3.42 -1.22
C PHE A 177 -6.30 -2.69 -1.96
N SER A 178 -6.62 -1.53 -2.46
CA SER A 178 -5.63 -0.65 -3.06
C SER A 178 -5.50 0.64 -2.28
N THR A 179 -4.29 1.20 -2.25
CA THR A 179 -4.00 2.47 -1.60
C THR A 179 -3.32 3.40 -2.58
N LEU A 180 -3.81 4.63 -2.65
CA LEU A 180 -3.17 5.74 -3.34
C LEU A 180 -2.79 6.77 -2.28
N GLN A 181 -1.49 6.98 -2.03
CA GLN A 181 -1.05 7.82 -0.93
C GLN A 181 0.05 8.81 -1.32
N LEU A 182 0.04 9.95 -0.63
CA LEU A 182 1.10 10.93 -0.62
C LEU A 182 1.76 10.91 0.75
N THR A 183 3.07 10.72 0.79
CA THR A 183 3.85 10.62 2.02
C THR A 183 4.97 11.63 2.00
N LEU A 184 5.10 12.40 3.08
CA LEU A 184 6.20 13.32 3.31
C LEU A 184 7.16 12.68 4.31
N THR A 185 8.41 12.47 3.91
CA THR A 185 9.44 11.86 4.77
C THR A 185 10.60 12.81 4.99
N TYR A 186 11.16 12.75 6.20
CA TYR A 186 12.36 13.50 6.59
C TYR A 186 13.52 12.53 6.79
N ASP A 187 14.68 12.86 6.21
CA ASP A 187 15.91 12.07 6.31
C ASP A 187 16.70 12.48 7.55
N PHE A 188 16.71 11.59 8.56
CA PHE A 188 17.38 11.84 9.84
C PHE A 188 18.88 11.50 9.82
N TRP A 189 19.29 10.61 8.92
CA TRP A 189 20.67 10.13 8.89
C TRP A 189 21.40 10.78 7.71
N GLU A 190 22.21 11.79 7.99
CA GLU A 190 23.24 12.18 7.05
C GLU A 190 24.32 11.10 7.09
N LYS A 191 24.55 10.42 5.97
CA LYS A 191 25.81 9.74 5.76
C LYS A 191 26.92 10.79 5.81
N CYS A 192 28.03 10.44 6.47
CA CYS A 192 29.18 11.29 6.69
C CYS A 192 29.60 12.02 5.40
N LYS A 193 29.71 13.34 5.45
CA LYS A 193 30.12 14.18 4.31
C LYS A 193 31.55 13.92 3.84
N THR A 194 32.31 13.20 4.62
CA THR A 194 33.75 12.94 4.41
C THR A 194 34.10 11.47 4.23
N CYS A 195 33.16 10.55 4.39
CA CYS A 195 33.43 9.11 4.29
C CYS A 195 33.18 8.63 2.86
N ASN A 196 34.25 8.37 2.13
CA ASN A 196 34.26 7.82 0.76
C ASN A 196 34.03 6.31 0.70
N ASN A 197 33.15 5.74 1.50
CA ASN A 197 33.05 4.29 1.68
C ASN A 197 31.88 3.64 0.96
N ASP A 198 31.20 4.35 0.07
CA ASP A 198 30.25 3.74 -0.87
C ASP A 198 30.93 3.66 -2.25
N ARG A 199 31.81 2.69 -2.37
CA ARG A 199 32.20 2.15 -3.68
C ARG A 199 31.10 1.21 -4.11
N ASP A 200 30.62 1.40 -5.35
CA ASP A 200 29.60 0.69 -6.10
C ASP A 200 29.50 -0.81 -5.83
#